data_129c92bbebe0476b16e7e192bd7484c1
#
_entry.id   129c92bbebe0476b16e7e192bd7484c1
#
_cell.length_a   1.000
_cell.length_b   1.000
_cell.length_c   1.000
_cell.angle_alpha   90.00
_cell.angle_beta   90.00
_cell.angle_gamma   90.00
#
_symmetry.space_group_name_H-M   'P 1'
#
loop_
_entity.id
_entity.type
_entity.pdbx_description
1 polymer ?
#
loop_
_entity_poly.entity_id
_entity_poly.type
_entity_poly.pdbx_seq_one_letter_code
_entity_poly.pdbx_strand_id
1 'polypeptide(L)'
;MIFDVNGEYARALTPLANGNGIGVSHVVLDGTAAEGRFRLPHWFLEQSEWELLLQASERTQVPILRMALGLSTLFSGGNAQELNGIKNHILATCLSQILRDDSGSPSKHDRMVGLLQRFNTQQINNPTIAQFIRINFGQMANPQGLTNYLLGGAQGGGFIIDGLKMPTYKSLPFEFSALGEALDLAILYEEAHGNRQIRDYCSQMITRFKSLEERAEYAFLRHDLQGGGHDPSMGTFLSQLLGLVQNDANWVKRNQLIIIDMNSVEDEVVELVASVLARMSFRLLRQADPRNRFPVHLLLEEAHRYVASTPSRYAIDASRVFERIAKEGRKYGLFLLVASQRPSELSKTVLSQCSNFVIHRIQNPDDLSHIRQMTPFISDAVLKRLPSLPKQHALVFGTSVNLPTTFKVRDADPLPASDDARIRDLWFHEQGRAAQVLIGVAPIQQAGAGDVFD
;
A
#
# COMPACT_ATOMS: atom_id res chain seq x y z
N MET A 1 -14.36 0.72 -12.36
CA MET A 1 -13.71 0.01 -11.22
C MET A 1 -14.41 0.46 -9.95
N ILE A 2 -14.81 -0.45 -9.12
CA ILE A 2 -15.51 -0.21 -7.86
C ILE A 2 -14.57 -0.60 -6.72
N PHE A 3 -14.33 0.32 -5.81
CA PHE A 3 -13.64 0.05 -4.56
C PHE A 3 -14.69 -0.31 -3.51
N ASP A 4 -14.91 -1.60 -3.34
CA ASP A 4 -15.96 -2.19 -2.50
C ASP A 4 -15.39 -2.45 -1.10
N VAL A 5 -15.65 -1.52 -0.20
CA VAL A 5 -15.10 -1.55 1.15
C VAL A 5 -15.91 -2.47 2.07
N ASN A 6 -17.18 -2.67 1.76
CA ASN A 6 -18.11 -3.46 2.59
C ASN A 6 -18.42 -4.84 2.00
N GLY A 7 -17.95 -5.19 0.79
CA GLY A 7 -18.21 -6.45 0.13
C GLY A 7 -19.66 -6.61 -0.39
N GLU A 8 -20.34 -5.50 -0.71
CA GLU A 8 -21.77 -5.50 -1.02
C GLU A 8 -22.09 -5.69 -2.51
N TYR A 9 -21.16 -5.30 -3.40
CA TYR A 9 -21.45 -5.16 -4.83
C TYR A 9 -21.35 -6.45 -5.63
N ALA A 10 -20.55 -7.43 -5.18
CA ALA A 10 -20.38 -8.68 -5.93
C ALA A 10 -21.70 -9.41 -6.15
N ARG A 11 -22.56 -9.51 -5.11
CA ARG A 11 -23.86 -10.18 -5.19
C ARG A 11 -24.80 -9.49 -6.17
N ALA A 12 -24.81 -8.16 -6.24
CA ALA A 12 -25.71 -7.41 -7.11
C ALA A 12 -25.24 -7.38 -8.56
N LEU A 13 -23.91 -7.30 -8.79
CA LEU A 13 -23.36 -7.02 -10.11
C LEU A 13 -22.94 -8.27 -10.89
N THR A 14 -22.54 -9.35 -10.21
CA THR A 14 -22.14 -10.60 -10.89
C THR A 14 -23.26 -11.21 -11.75
N PRO A 15 -24.55 -11.22 -11.33
CA PRO A 15 -25.63 -11.70 -12.17
C PRO A 15 -25.81 -10.91 -13.47
N LEU A 16 -25.36 -9.66 -13.56
CA LEU A 16 -25.42 -8.88 -14.79
C LEU A 16 -24.55 -9.45 -15.91
N ALA A 17 -23.53 -10.24 -15.55
CA ALA A 17 -22.70 -10.95 -16.52
C ALA A 17 -23.48 -12.02 -17.29
N ASN A 18 -24.54 -12.57 -16.66
CA ASN A 18 -25.32 -13.67 -17.22
C ASN A 18 -26.42 -13.13 -18.14
N GLY A 19 -26.11 -12.94 -19.43
CA GLY A 19 -27.11 -12.66 -20.46
C GLY A 19 -27.11 -11.26 -21.10
N ASN A 20 -26.41 -10.28 -20.53
CA ASN A 20 -26.43 -8.89 -21.03
C ASN A 20 -25.16 -8.47 -21.79
N GLY A 21 -24.21 -9.36 -22.01
CA GLY A 21 -22.93 -9.03 -22.65
C GLY A 21 -22.02 -8.12 -21.84
N ILE A 22 -22.31 -7.95 -20.53
CA ILE A 22 -21.49 -7.18 -19.59
C ILE A 22 -20.56 -8.14 -18.87
N GLY A 23 -19.23 -7.96 -19.05
CA GLY A 23 -18.23 -8.69 -18.28
C GLY A 23 -18.04 -8.07 -16.89
N VAL A 24 -18.11 -8.90 -15.87
CA VAL A 24 -17.84 -8.51 -14.47
C VAL A 24 -16.63 -9.29 -13.96
N SER A 25 -15.67 -8.59 -13.36
CA SER A 25 -14.55 -9.18 -12.63
C SER A 25 -14.69 -8.83 -11.16
N HIS A 26 -14.64 -9.82 -10.30
CA HIS A 26 -14.62 -9.67 -8.84
C HIS A 26 -13.28 -10.20 -8.34
N VAL A 27 -12.51 -9.36 -7.67
CA VAL A 27 -11.20 -9.69 -7.10
C VAL A 27 -11.20 -9.33 -5.61
N VAL A 28 -10.64 -10.21 -4.80
CA VAL A 28 -10.63 -10.11 -3.34
C VAL A 28 -9.19 -9.98 -2.85
N LEU A 29 -8.96 -9.13 -1.86
CA LEU A 29 -7.62 -8.88 -1.32
C LEU A 29 -7.14 -9.93 -0.31
N ASP A 30 -8.02 -10.70 0.30
CA ASP A 30 -7.74 -11.59 1.44
C ASP A 30 -6.76 -12.74 1.18
N GLY A 31 -6.30 -12.88 -0.02
CA GLY A 31 -5.26 -13.83 -0.36
C GLY A 31 -5.63 -15.32 -0.29
N THR A 32 -6.84 -15.70 0.15
CA THR A 32 -7.26 -17.09 0.37
C THR A 32 -8.00 -17.70 -0.82
N ALA A 33 -8.62 -16.90 -1.68
CA ALA A 33 -9.35 -17.37 -2.85
C ALA A 33 -8.43 -17.84 -3.97
N ALA A 34 -8.65 -19.05 -4.49
CA ALA A 34 -7.87 -19.61 -5.59
C ALA A 34 -8.15 -18.92 -6.93
N GLU A 35 -9.37 -18.41 -7.13
CA GLU A 35 -9.82 -17.71 -8.34
C GLU A 35 -10.16 -16.25 -8.01
N GLY A 36 -9.70 -15.31 -8.85
CA GLY A 36 -9.95 -13.86 -8.64
C GLY A 36 -9.09 -13.21 -7.56
N ARG A 37 -7.97 -13.83 -7.18
CA ARG A 37 -7.05 -13.27 -6.19
C ARG A 37 -6.38 -12.01 -6.70
N PHE A 38 -6.54 -10.92 -5.96
CA PHE A 38 -5.84 -9.68 -6.25
C PHE A 38 -4.35 -9.79 -5.88
N ARG A 39 -3.48 -9.36 -6.78
CA ARG A 39 -2.05 -9.24 -6.52
C ARG A 39 -1.58 -7.89 -7.05
N LEU A 40 -0.93 -7.11 -6.21
CA LEU A 40 -0.32 -5.83 -6.56
C LEU A 40 1.19 -5.96 -6.37
N PRO A 41 1.99 -6.00 -7.45
CA PRO A 41 3.43 -6.04 -7.32
C PRO A 41 3.94 -4.86 -6.50
N HIS A 42 4.64 -5.15 -5.39
CA HIS A 42 5.09 -4.14 -4.45
C HIS A 42 6.04 -3.10 -5.04
N TRP A 43 6.75 -3.41 -6.11
CA TRP A 43 7.58 -2.43 -6.83
C TRP A 43 6.79 -1.41 -7.66
N PHE A 44 5.47 -1.54 -7.77
CA PHE A 44 4.62 -0.50 -8.35
C PHE A 44 4.31 0.62 -7.35
N LEU A 45 4.55 0.40 -6.07
CA LEU A 45 4.43 1.44 -5.06
C LEU A 45 5.49 2.52 -5.31
N GLU A 46 5.08 3.77 -5.23
CA GLU A 46 6.00 4.90 -5.17
C GLU A 46 6.59 5.02 -3.75
N GLN A 47 7.67 5.74 -3.64
CA GLN A 47 8.35 5.95 -2.36
C GLN A 47 7.40 6.44 -1.26
N SER A 48 6.52 7.34 -1.61
CA SER A 48 5.52 7.90 -0.71
C SER A 48 4.50 6.86 -0.23
N GLU A 49 4.12 5.91 -1.07
CA GLU A 49 3.20 4.83 -0.71
C GLU A 49 3.86 3.81 0.24
N TRP A 50 5.17 3.58 0.10
CA TRP A 50 5.95 2.84 1.07
C TRP A 50 6.04 3.56 2.43
N GLU A 51 6.22 4.89 2.41
CA GLU A 51 6.22 5.72 3.62
C GLU A 51 4.88 5.62 4.37
N LEU A 52 3.76 5.58 3.65
CA LEU A 52 2.42 5.34 4.22
C LEU A 52 2.33 3.93 4.82
N LEU A 53 2.62 2.92 4.02
CA LEU A 53 2.48 1.52 4.40
C LEU A 53 3.28 1.17 5.66
N LEU A 54 4.50 1.72 5.77
CA LEU A 54 5.37 1.53 6.92
C LEU A 54 5.17 2.59 8.01
N GLN A 55 4.27 3.57 7.81
CA GLN A 55 4.03 4.70 8.69
C GLN A 55 5.33 5.38 9.15
N ALA A 56 6.22 5.60 8.19
CA ALA A 56 7.54 6.13 8.47
C ALA A 56 7.50 7.61 8.91
N SER A 57 8.16 7.93 10.01
CA SER A 57 8.27 9.31 10.50
C SER A 57 9.24 10.14 9.65
N GLU A 58 8.86 11.39 9.32
CA GLU A 58 9.56 12.23 8.33
C GLU A 58 11.04 12.47 8.62
N ARG A 59 11.42 12.70 9.88
CA ARG A 59 12.75 13.18 10.22
C ARG A 59 13.84 12.11 10.25
N THR A 60 13.49 10.91 10.67
CA THR A 60 14.47 9.84 10.94
C THR A 60 14.23 8.60 10.10
N GLN A 61 13.02 8.12 10.02
CA GLN A 61 12.69 6.86 9.36
C GLN A 61 12.59 6.99 7.84
N VAL A 62 12.00 8.10 7.34
CA VAL A 62 11.87 8.35 5.89
C VAL A 62 13.21 8.34 5.16
N PRO A 63 14.29 9.01 5.62
CA PRO A 63 15.59 8.91 4.96
C PRO A 63 16.15 7.49 4.88
N ILE A 64 15.99 6.71 5.97
CA ILE A 64 16.42 5.31 6.02
C ILE A 64 15.62 4.45 5.04
N LEU A 65 14.29 4.60 5.04
CA LEU A 65 13.41 3.88 4.11
C LEU A 65 13.77 4.20 2.65
N ARG A 66 14.01 5.46 2.33
CA ARG A 66 14.42 5.89 0.98
C ARG A 66 15.71 5.23 0.54
N MET A 67 16.68 5.17 1.42
CA MET A 67 17.96 4.51 1.18
C MET A 67 17.75 3.00 0.98
N ALA A 68 16.99 2.36 1.86
CA ALA A 68 16.67 0.94 1.76
C ALA A 68 15.93 0.57 0.46
N LEU A 69 14.95 1.37 0.07
CA LEU A 69 14.23 1.17 -1.21
C LEU A 69 15.17 1.30 -2.42
N GLY A 70 16.13 2.23 -2.38
CA GLY A 70 17.15 2.33 -3.41
C GLY A 70 18.05 1.09 -3.45
N LEU A 71 18.50 0.62 -2.29
CA LEU A 71 19.33 -0.58 -2.18
C LEU A 71 18.59 -1.85 -2.61
N SER A 72 17.30 -2.01 -2.27
CA SER A 72 16.53 -3.22 -2.59
C SER A 72 16.50 -3.51 -4.09
N THR A 73 16.51 -2.48 -4.93
CA THR A 73 16.53 -2.65 -6.40
C THR A 73 17.83 -3.26 -6.92
N LEU A 74 18.93 -3.15 -6.17
CA LEU A 74 20.21 -3.74 -6.56
C LEU A 74 20.30 -5.24 -6.26
N PHE A 75 19.49 -5.74 -5.32
CA PHE A 75 19.50 -7.17 -4.98
C PHE A 75 18.98 -8.05 -6.13
N SER A 76 18.09 -7.52 -6.98
CA SER A 76 17.41 -8.29 -8.03
C SER A 76 17.85 -7.92 -9.47
N GLY A 77 18.55 -6.82 -9.64
CA GLY A 77 18.77 -6.20 -10.94
C GLY A 77 20.02 -6.60 -11.71
N GLY A 78 20.72 -7.68 -11.36
CA GLY A 78 22.00 -8.04 -12.02
C GLY A 78 23.18 -7.13 -11.69
N ASN A 79 23.02 -6.17 -10.80
CA ASN A 79 24.04 -5.21 -10.34
C ASN A 79 24.81 -5.71 -9.10
N ALA A 80 25.10 -7.01 -9.04
CA ALA A 80 25.77 -7.65 -7.90
C ALA A 80 27.12 -6.97 -7.57
N GLN A 81 27.83 -6.45 -8.58
CA GLN A 81 29.09 -5.77 -8.38
C GLN A 81 28.92 -4.43 -7.66
N GLU A 82 27.93 -3.63 -8.04
CA GLU A 82 27.60 -2.35 -7.39
C GLU A 82 27.14 -2.59 -5.95
N LEU A 83 26.23 -3.54 -5.74
CA LEU A 83 25.75 -3.92 -4.42
C LEU A 83 26.89 -4.40 -3.52
N ASN A 84 27.78 -5.26 -4.02
CA ASN A 84 28.96 -5.71 -3.26
C ASN A 84 29.90 -4.54 -2.93
N GLY A 85 30.09 -3.60 -3.85
CA GLY A 85 30.88 -2.39 -3.60
C GLY A 85 30.30 -1.56 -2.43
N ILE A 86 28.98 -1.35 -2.41
CA ILE A 86 28.29 -0.64 -1.33
C ILE A 86 28.37 -1.44 0.00
N LYS A 87 28.10 -2.75 -0.03
CA LYS A 87 28.24 -3.61 1.17
C LYS A 87 29.67 -3.57 1.74
N ASN A 88 30.66 -3.67 0.88
CA ASN A 88 32.06 -3.57 1.31
C ASN A 88 32.38 -2.22 1.93
N HIS A 89 31.92 -1.13 1.34
CA HIS A 89 32.09 0.22 1.91
C HIS A 89 31.49 0.33 3.31
N ILE A 90 30.23 -0.11 3.47
CA ILE A 90 29.53 -0.06 4.77
C ILE A 90 30.28 -0.89 5.81
N LEU A 91 30.62 -2.14 5.48
CA LEU A 91 31.34 -3.04 6.39
C LEU A 91 32.73 -2.50 6.75
N ALA A 92 33.47 -1.99 5.76
CA ALA A 92 34.80 -1.40 6.01
C ALA A 92 34.72 -0.19 6.95
N THR A 93 33.69 0.66 6.75
CA THR A 93 33.45 1.82 7.62
C THR A 93 33.11 1.39 9.05
N CYS A 94 32.20 0.42 9.23
CA CYS A 94 31.86 -0.11 10.54
C CYS A 94 33.04 -0.75 11.27
N LEU A 95 33.77 -1.62 10.57
CA LEU A 95 34.95 -2.28 11.15
C LEU A 95 36.04 -1.27 11.53
N SER A 96 36.25 -0.24 10.70
CA SER A 96 37.20 0.84 10.98
C SER A 96 36.80 1.65 12.21
N GLN A 97 35.49 1.89 12.42
CA GLN A 97 35.01 2.55 13.64
C GLN A 97 35.20 1.68 14.88
N ILE A 98 34.88 0.37 14.81
CA ILE A 98 35.12 -0.56 15.91
C ILE A 98 36.61 -0.57 16.28
N LEU A 99 37.48 -0.52 15.28
CA LEU A 99 38.96 -0.41 15.56
C LEU A 99 39.33 0.83 16.33
N ARG A 100 38.73 1.98 16.02
CA ARG A 100 39.03 3.28 16.63
C ARG A 100 38.34 3.52 17.97
N ASP A 101 37.41 2.64 18.36
CA ASP A 101 36.71 2.71 19.65
C ASP A 101 37.71 2.50 20.81
N ASP A 102 37.43 3.07 22.00
CA ASP A 102 38.23 2.93 23.19
C ASP A 102 38.06 1.57 23.94
N SER A 103 37.20 0.69 23.42
CA SER A 103 36.96 -0.64 24.01
C SER A 103 38.16 -1.58 23.87
N GLY A 104 38.30 -2.53 24.81
CA GLY A 104 39.39 -3.49 24.77
C GLY A 104 39.33 -4.45 23.55
N SER A 105 40.49 -4.99 23.16
CA SER A 105 40.60 -5.86 21.98
C SER A 105 39.66 -7.07 21.97
N PRO A 106 39.35 -7.77 23.09
CA PRO A 106 38.35 -8.83 23.08
C PRO A 106 36.95 -8.35 22.73
N SER A 107 36.50 -7.21 23.29
CA SER A 107 35.19 -6.60 22.98
C SER A 107 35.09 -6.18 21.51
N LYS A 108 36.17 -5.60 20.96
CA LYS A 108 36.24 -5.26 19.53
C LYS A 108 36.13 -6.50 18.66
N HIS A 109 36.85 -7.59 19.01
CA HIS A 109 36.78 -8.84 18.30
C HIS A 109 35.34 -9.39 18.25
N ASP A 110 34.66 -9.49 19.40
CA ASP A 110 33.31 -10.04 19.46
C ASP A 110 32.31 -9.22 18.67
N ARG A 111 32.42 -7.90 18.71
CA ARG A 111 31.59 -6.99 17.90
C ARG A 111 31.84 -7.16 16.41
N MET A 112 33.10 -7.32 15.98
CA MET A 112 33.44 -7.54 14.56
C MET A 112 32.94 -8.89 14.08
N VAL A 113 33.13 -9.94 14.86
CA VAL A 113 32.61 -11.29 14.53
C VAL A 113 31.10 -11.29 14.44
N GLY A 114 30.40 -10.68 15.41
CA GLY A 114 28.94 -10.55 15.39
C GLY A 114 28.41 -9.79 14.19
N LEU A 115 29.09 -8.69 13.82
CA LEU A 115 28.77 -7.94 12.61
C LEU A 115 28.91 -8.80 11.35
N LEU A 116 30.03 -9.52 11.21
CA LEU A 116 30.36 -10.33 10.05
C LEU A 116 29.55 -11.64 9.96
N GLN A 117 28.99 -12.12 11.07
CA GLN A 117 28.01 -13.21 11.04
C GLN A 117 26.69 -12.80 10.39
N ARG A 118 26.27 -11.56 10.61
CA ARG A 118 25.02 -11.02 10.06
C ARG A 118 25.19 -10.44 8.66
N PHE A 119 26.27 -9.72 8.43
CA PHE A 119 26.57 -9.06 7.15
C PHE A 119 27.96 -9.47 6.68
N ASN A 120 28.05 -10.00 5.48
CA ASN A 120 29.33 -10.38 4.90
C ASN A 120 29.29 -10.24 3.37
N THR A 121 30.49 -10.20 2.78
CA THR A 121 30.72 -10.25 1.34
C THR A 121 31.81 -11.27 1.04
N GLN A 122 32.10 -11.49 -0.25
CA GLN A 122 33.23 -12.35 -0.63
C GLN A 122 34.57 -11.79 -0.14
N GLN A 123 34.71 -10.47 -0.08
CA GLN A 123 35.94 -9.80 0.34
C GLN A 123 36.03 -9.58 1.84
N ILE A 124 34.91 -9.19 2.47
CA ILE A 124 34.84 -8.88 3.91
C ILE A 124 33.95 -9.90 4.59
N ASN A 125 34.53 -10.94 5.18
CA ASN A 125 33.87 -12.03 5.89
C ASN A 125 34.75 -12.51 7.05
N ASN A 126 34.16 -13.34 7.93
CA ASN A 126 34.87 -13.86 9.08
C ASN A 126 36.18 -14.58 8.73
N PRO A 127 36.26 -15.52 7.76
CA PRO A 127 37.53 -16.17 7.40
C PRO A 127 38.61 -15.18 6.94
N THR A 128 38.26 -14.21 6.10
CA THR A 128 39.22 -13.22 5.57
C THR A 128 39.74 -12.29 6.66
N ILE A 129 38.86 -11.87 7.58
CA ILE A 129 39.20 -10.92 8.64
C ILE A 129 39.87 -11.59 9.85
N ALA A 130 39.64 -12.90 10.08
CA ALA A 130 40.11 -13.63 11.24
C ALA A 130 41.64 -13.53 11.47
N GLN A 131 42.44 -13.47 10.40
CA GLN A 131 43.90 -13.34 10.51
C GLN A 131 44.34 -12.03 11.17
N PHE A 132 43.53 -10.99 11.09
CA PHE A 132 43.81 -9.67 11.66
C PHE A 132 43.29 -9.52 13.08
N ILE A 133 42.10 -10.08 13.38
CA ILE A 133 41.37 -9.82 14.64
C ILE A 133 41.58 -10.89 15.70
N ARG A 134 42.25 -12.00 15.39
CA ARG A 134 42.58 -13.08 16.38
C ARG A 134 43.17 -12.48 17.64
N ILE A 135 42.68 -12.90 18.79
CA ILE A 135 43.19 -12.43 20.09
C ILE A 135 44.38 -13.26 20.51
N ASN A 136 45.53 -12.59 20.70
CA ASN A 136 46.76 -13.15 21.25
C ASN A 136 47.13 -12.35 22.50
N PHE A 137 47.23 -13.02 23.65
CA PHE A 137 47.59 -12.38 24.96
C PHE A 137 46.71 -11.13 25.26
N GLY A 138 45.42 -11.19 24.96
CA GLY A 138 44.48 -10.09 25.20
C GLY A 138 44.51 -8.96 24.20
N GLN A 139 45.31 -9.06 23.15
CA GLN A 139 45.42 -8.05 22.08
C GLN A 139 45.12 -8.65 20.70
N MET A 140 44.64 -7.79 19.79
CA MET A 140 44.46 -8.21 18.39
C MET A 140 45.79 -8.49 17.72
N ALA A 141 45.82 -9.55 16.90
CA ALA A 141 47.03 -10.00 16.22
C ALA A 141 47.64 -8.95 15.27
N ASN A 142 46.81 -8.27 14.48
CA ASN A 142 47.31 -7.34 13.49
C ASN A 142 46.26 -6.22 13.15
N PRO A 143 45.98 -5.30 14.08
CA PRO A 143 45.02 -4.21 13.85
C PRO A 143 45.44 -3.26 12.73
N GLN A 144 46.73 -3.01 12.55
CA GLN A 144 47.25 -2.16 11.47
C GLN A 144 47.08 -2.83 10.11
N GLY A 145 47.26 -4.15 10.02
CA GLY A 145 47.00 -4.92 8.82
C GLY A 145 45.54 -4.88 8.41
N LEU A 146 44.64 -4.95 9.39
CA LEU A 146 43.18 -4.77 9.14
C LEU A 146 42.87 -3.35 8.62
N THR A 147 43.46 -2.31 9.24
CA THR A 147 43.30 -0.95 8.77
C THR A 147 43.76 -0.80 7.32
N ASN A 148 44.90 -1.35 6.96
CA ASN A 148 45.45 -1.29 5.59
C ASN A 148 44.57 -2.09 4.62
N TYR A 149 43.99 -3.23 5.03
CA TYR A 149 43.09 -4.02 4.22
C TYR A 149 41.77 -3.27 3.91
N LEU A 150 41.20 -2.61 4.93
CA LEU A 150 39.92 -1.92 4.81
C LEU A 150 40.03 -0.57 4.06
N LEU A 151 41.06 0.22 4.38
CA LEU A 151 41.23 1.59 3.87
C LEU A 151 42.09 1.67 2.61
N GLY A 152 42.80 0.60 2.25
CA GLY A 152 43.85 0.61 1.23
C GLY A 152 45.19 1.02 1.80
N GLY A 153 46.20 0.21 1.53
CA GLY A 153 47.59 0.54 1.87
C GLY A 153 48.27 1.40 0.78
N ALA A 154 49.58 1.57 0.88
CA ALA A 154 50.39 2.32 -0.09
C ALA A 154 50.27 1.85 -1.55
N GLN A 155 49.68 0.67 -1.80
CA GLN A 155 49.45 0.07 -3.13
C GLN A 155 48.02 0.24 -3.67
N GLY A 156 47.13 0.97 -2.97
CA GLY A 156 45.73 1.13 -3.33
C GLY A 156 44.86 -0.06 -2.89
N GLY A 157 43.57 -0.04 -3.15
CA GLY A 157 42.67 -1.18 -2.99
C GLY A 157 41.80 -1.20 -1.74
N GLY A 158 41.55 -0.07 -1.12
CA GLY A 158 40.58 0.01 -0.01
C GLY A 158 39.12 -0.15 -0.48
N PHE A 159 38.26 -0.49 0.48
CA PHE A 159 36.84 -0.67 0.24
C PHE A 159 36.01 0.60 0.51
N ILE A 160 36.59 1.63 1.07
CA ILE A 160 35.90 2.90 1.34
C ILE A 160 35.88 3.74 0.08
N ILE A 161 34.70 4.14 -0.33
CA ILE A 161 34.43 4.95 -1.51
C ILE A 161 34.15 6.37 -1.04
N ASP A 162 35.04 7.30 -1.38
CA ASP A 162 34.84 8.71 -1.05
C ASP A 162 33.62 9.27 -1.80
N GLY A 163 32.73 9.91 -1.05
CA GLY A 163 31.52 10.50 -1.64
C GLY A 163 30.52 9.49 -2.18
N LEU A 164 30.46 8.26 -1.60
CA LEU A 164 29.50 7.26 -1.99
C LEU A 164 28.08 7.85 -2.06
N LYS A 165 27.45 7.73 -3.22
CA LYS A 165 26.04 8.09 -3.42
C LYS A 165 25.20 6.82 -3.32
N MET A 166 24.28 6.82 -2.36
CA MET A 166 23.32 5.73 -2.24
C MET A 166 22.37 5.72 -3.46
N PRO A 167 21.98 4.54 -3.94
CA PRO A 167 21.06 4.43 -5.07
C PRO A 167 19.70 5.03 -4.73
N THR A 168 19.11 5.67 -5.71
CA THR A 168 17.75 6.20 -5.59
C THR A 168 16.73 5.14 -5.98
N TYR A 169 15.60 5.09 -5.26
CA TYR A 169 14.53 4.17 -5.57
C TYR A 169 14.00 4.38 -7.00
N LYS A 170 13.88 3.29 -7.71
CA LYS A 170 13.20 3.18 -9.01
C LYS A 170 12.17 2.08 -8.88
N SER A 171 11.00 2.25 -9.49
CA SER A 171 9.97 1.21 -9.54
C SER A 171 10.42 0.05 -10.47
N LEU A 172 11.43 -0.67 -10.06
CA LEU A 172 11.97 -1.85 -10.72
C LEU A 172 11.64 -3.08 -9.88
N PRO A 173 11.41 -4.24 -10.50
CA PRO A 173 11.17 -5.48 -9.78
C PRO A 173 12.31 -5.82 -8.80
N PHE A 174 11.95 -6.20 -7.58
CA PHE A 174 12.86 -6.72 -6.56
C PHE A 174 12.10 -7.72 -5.67
N GLU A 175 12.82 -8.64 -5.00
CA GLU A 175 12.22 -9.55 -4.04
C GLU A 175 11.75 -8.80 -2.79
N PHE A 176 10.54 -9.10 -2.30
CA PHE A 176 9.98 -8.41 -1.15
C PHE A 176 10.90 -8.50 0.09
N SER A 177 11.47 -9.69 0.34
CA SER A 177 12.41 -9.94 1.43
C SER A 177 13.70 -9.12 1.34
N ALA A 178 14.11 -8.73 0.12
CA ALA A 178 15.31 -7.92 -0.09
C ALA A 178 15.21 -6.54 0.58
N LEU A 179 14.00 -6.01 0.76
CA LEU A 179 13.80 -4.74 1.48
C LEU A 179 14.21 -4.85 2.95
N GLY A 180 14.00 -6.02 3.59
CA GLY A 180 14.44 -6.25 4.97
C GLY A 180 15.95 -6.17 5.12
N GLU A 181 16.71 -6.84 4.23
CA GLU A 181 18.17 -6.75 4.21
C GLU A 181 18.64 -5.32 3.87
N ALA A 182 17.98 -4.65 2.95
CA ALA A 182 18.27 -3.27 2.58
C ALA A 182 18.03 -2.29 3.73
N LEU A 183 16.97 -2.47 4.53
CA LEU A 183 16.72 -1.69 5.74
C LEU A 183 17.84 -1.87 6.77
N ASP A 184 18.25 -3.10 7.01
CA ASP A 184 19.35 -3.38 7.92
C ASP A 184 20.67 -2.76 7.45
N LEU A 185 20.98 -2.79 6.14
CA LEU A 185 22.16 -2.14 5.58
C LEU A 185 22.10 -0.62 5.67
N ALA A 186 20.94 -0.02 5.42
CA ALA A 186 20.74 1.43 5.53
C ALA A 186 20.94 1.92 6.98
N ILE A 187 20.42 1.17 7.95
CA ILE A 187 20.61 1.45 9.38
C ILE A 187 22.09 1.32 9.74
N LEU A 188 22.75 0.25 9.29
CA LEU A 188 24.17 0.03 9.54
C LEU A 188 25.04 1.15 8.96
N TYR A 189 24.68 1.66 7.78
CA TYR A 189 25.36 2.80 7.17
C TYR A 189 25.29 4.05 8.04
N GLU A 190 24.13 4.38 8.58
CA GLU A 190 23.95 5.52 9.48
C GLU A 190 24.65 5.32 10.83
N GLU A 191 24.59 4.11 11.39
CA GLU A 191 25.34 3.76 12.60
C GLU A 191 26.85 3.98 12.39
N ALA A 192 27.36 3.61 11.21
CA ALA A 192 28.75 3.81 10.81
C ALA A 192 29.13 5.29 10.63
N HIS A 193 28.17 6.18 10.41
CA HIS A 193 28.40 7.63 10.31
C HIS A 193 28.13 8.38 11.62
N GLY A 194 27.98 7.64 12.74
CA GLY A 194 27.92 8.21 14.10
C GLY A 194 26.50 8.30 14.68
N ASN A 195 25.46 7.92 13.96
CA ASN A 195 24.10 7.93 14.46
C ASN A 195 23.77 6.62 15.21
N ARG A 196 24.31 6.47 16.42
CA ARG A 196 24.19 5.22 17.20
C ARG A 196 22.77 4.86 17.63
N GLN A 197 21.83 5.81 17.67
CA GLN A 197 20.45 5.60 18.11
C GLN A 197 19.49 5.33 16.94
N ILE A 198 19.97 5.33 15.71
CA ILE A 198 19.11 5.20 14.53
C ILE A 198 18.30 3.90 14.52
N ARG A 199 18.88 2.82 15.02
CA ARG A 199 18.22 1.51 15.13
C ARG A 199 16.99 1.55 16.05
N ASP A 200 17.12 2.23 17.19
CA ASP A 200 16.01 2.40 18.14
C ASP A 200 14.90 3.24 17.53
N TYR A 201 15.26 4.32 16.85
CA TYR A 201 14.29 5.15 16.14
C TYR A 201 13.59 4.43 14.99
N CYS A 202 14.24 3.48 14.34
CA CYS A 202 13.67 2.68 13.25
C CYS A 202 12.96 1.39 13.71
N SER A 203 13.00 1.05 15.01
CA SER A 203 12.50 -0.22 15.53
C SER A 203 11.02 -0.47 15.18
N GLN A 204 10.16 0.53 15.31
CA GLN A 204 8.75 0.43 14.94
C GLN A 204 8.54 0.16 13.45
N MET A 205 9.27 0.87 12.59
CA MET A 205 9.21 0.69 11.14
C MET A 205 9.68 -0.72 10.74
N ILE A 206 10.75 -1.22 11.35
CA ILE A 206 11.24 -2.61 11.13
C ILE A 206 10.19 -3.62 11.57
N THR A 207 9.56 -3.42 12.73
CA THR A 207 8.52 -4.33 13.23
C THR A 207 7.32 -4.37 12.28
N ARG A 208 6.90 -3.22 11.75
CA ARG A 208 5.85 -3.15 10.74
C ARG A 208 6.23 -3.86 9.45
N PHE A 209 7.44 -3.66 8.97
CA PHE A 209 7.91 -4.38 7.78
C PHE A 209 7.87 -5.91 8.00
N LYS A 210 8.32 -6.41 9.15
CA LYS A 210 8.21 -7.84 9.48
C LYS A 210 6.76 -8.31 9.52
N SER A 211 5.86 -7.50 10.09
CA SER A 211 4.43 -7.79 10.05
C SER A 211 3.90 -7.91 8.61
N LEU A 212 4.34 -7.05 7.69
CA LEU A 212 4.00 -7.16 6.28
C LEU A 212 4.56 -8.43 5.61
N GLU A 213 5.71 -8.94 6.07
CA GLU A 213 6.28 -10.20 5.58
C GLU A 213 5.51 -11.43 6.05
N GLU A 214 4.97 -11.42 7.27
CA GLU A 214 4.42 -12.60 7.93
C GLU A 214 2.90 -12.71 7.79
N ARG A 215 2.17 -11.59 7.90
CA ARG A 215 0.70 -11.62 7.92
C ARG A 215 0.10 -11.94 6.54
N ALA A 216 -0.90 -12.83 6.54
CA ALA A 216 -1.58 -13.31 5.33
C ALA A 216 -2.32 -12.18 4.59
N GLU A 217 -2.85 -11.20 5.32
CA GLU A 217 -3.59 -10.05 4.79
C GLU A 217 -2.78 -9.21 3.79
N TYR A 218 -1.45 -9.20 3.92
CA TYR A 218 -0.54 -8.49 3.01
C TYR A 218 0.02 -9.39 1.90
N ALA A 219 -0.45 -10.65 1.79
CA ALA A 219 0.02 -11.58 0.78
C ALA A 219 -0.18 -11.06 -0.66
N PHE A 220 -1.17 -10.19 -0.86
CA PHE A 220 -1.42 -9.58 -2.17
C PHE A 220 -0.30 -8.63 -2.63
N LEU A 221 0.50 -8.07 -1.71
CA LEU A 221 1.66 -7.22 -2.01
C LEU A 221 2.94 -8.00 -2.25
N ARG A 222 3.07 -9.17 -1.61
CA ARG A 222 4.28 -9.99 -1.72
C ARG A 222 4.26 -10.73 -3.05
N HIS A 223 4.94 -10.19 -4.02
CA HIS A 223 5.11 -10.81 -5.33
C HIS A 223 6.54 -11.36 -5.42
N ASP A 224 6.65 -12.64 -5.68
CA ASP A 224 7.94 -13.27 -5.93
C ASP A 224 8.32 -13.06 -7.39
N LEU A 225 9.57 -12.73 -7.65
CA LEU A 225 10.08 -12.63 -9.00
C LEU A 225 10.05 -14.03 -9.64
N GLN A 226 9.34 -14.14 -10.76
CA GLN A 226 9.29 -15.41 -11.47
C GLN A 226 10.65 -15.66 -12.14
N GLY A 227 11.29 -16.75 -11.77
CA GLY A 227 12.60 -17.11 -12.33
C GLY A 227 12.56 -17.25 -13.86
N GLY A 228 12.99 -16.20 -14.55
CA GLY A 228 13.05 -16.12 -16.01
C GLY A 228 11.77 -15.72 -16.73
N GLY A 229 10.66 -15.45 -16.02
CA GLY A 229 9.45 -14.86 -16.59
C GLY A 229 9.56 -13.33 -16.66
N HIS A 230 8.92 -12.72 -17.65
CA HIS A 230 8.80 -11.26 -17.70
C HIS A 230 7.75 -10.83 -16.69
N ASP A 231 8.18 -10.18 -15.61
CA ASP A 231 7.25 -9.54 -14.70
C ASP A 231 6.39 -8.50 -15.46
N PRO A 232 5.09 -8.41 -15.16
CA PRO A 232 4.23 -7.51 -15.92
C PRO A 232 4.69 -6.07 -15.74
N SER A 233 4.76 -5.33 -16.84
CA SER A 233 4.90 -3.88 -16.75
C SER A 233 3.67 -3.30 -16.04
N MET A 234 3.81 -2.13 -15.42
CA MET A 234 2.67 -1.42 -14.80
C MET A 234 1.50 -1.26 -15.79
N GLY A 235 1.80 -0.95 -17.05
CA GLY A 235 0.79 -0.82 -18.09
C GLY A 235 0.08 -2.13 -18.41
N THR A 236 0.81 -3.23 -18.55
CA THR A 236 0.24 -4.57 -18.78
C THR A 236 -0.63 -5.02 -17.61
N PHE A 237 -0.12 -4.89 -16.39
CA PHE A 237 -0.86 -5.22 -15.18
C PHE A 237 -2.19 -4.46 -15.10
N LEU A 238 -2.14 -3.13 -15.26
CA LEU A 238 -3.34 -2.31 -15.15
C LEU A 238 -4.32 -2.56 -16.31
N SER A 239 -3.82 -2.81 -17.52
CA SER A 239 -4.65 -3.17 -18.67
C SER A 239 -5.41 -4.46 -18.43
N GLN A 240 -4.74 -5.48 -17.88
CA GLN A 240 -5.39 -6.74 -17.49
C GLN A 240 -6.42 -6.53 -16.37
N LEU A 241 -6.06 -5.75 -15.35
CA LEU A 241 -6.98 -5.41 -14.26
C LEU A 241 -8.22 -4.68 -14.79
N LEU A 242 -8.05 -3.75 -15.73
CA LEU A 242 -9.17 -3.05 -16.38
C LEU A 242 -9.95 -3.91 -17.39
N GLY A 243 -9.67 -5.20 -17.44
CA GLY A 243 -10.39 -6.15 -18.29
C GLY A 243 -10.02 -6.09 -19.77
N LEU A 244 -8.86 -5.50 -20.09
CA LEU A 244 -8.30 -5.56 -21.43
C LEU A 244 -7.54 -6.87 -21.61
N VAL A 245 -7.85 -7.61 -22.64
CA VAL A 245 -7.16 -8.84 -23.01
C VAL A 245 -6.57 -8.67 -24.40
N GLN A 246 -5.31 -9.00 -24.54
CA GLN A 246 -4.66 -9.02 -25.84
C GLN A 246 -5.09 -10.29 -26.60
N ASN A 247 -5.69 -10.10 -27.77
CA ASN A 247 -6.02 -11.17 -28.70
C ASN A 247 -5.30 -10.86 -30.03
N ASP A 248 -4.29 -11.66 -30.38
CA ASP A 248 -3.37 -11.42 -31.48
C ASP A 248 -2.77 -10.00 -31.43
N ALA A 249 -3.05 -9.17 -32.43
CA ALA A 249 -2.56 -7.79 -32.49
C ALA A 249 -3.50 -6.76 -31.85
N ASN A 250 -4.66 -7.19 -31.31
CA ASN A 250 -5.70 -6.27 -30.83
C ASN A 250 -5.98 -6.46 -29.33
N TRP A 251 -6.25 -5.36 -28.65
CA TRP A 251 -6.78 -5.37 -27.28
C TRP A 251 -8.30 -5.43 -27.32
N VAL A 252 -8.87 -6.43 -26.65
CA VAL A 252 -10.31 -6.62 -26.55
C VAL A 252 -10.71 -6.41 -25.10
N LYS A 253 -11.77 -5.59 -24.88
CA LYS A 253 -12.35 -5.39 -23.55
C LYS A 253 -13.28 -6.55 -23.23
N ARG A 254 -13.00 -7.31 -22.16
CA ARG A 254 -13.84 -8.39 -21.65
C ARG A 254 -14.72 -7.95 -20.49
N ASN A 255 -14.15 -7.19 -19.55
CA ASN A 255 -14.86 -6.79 -18.36
C ASN A 255 -15.15 -5.30 -18.37
N GLN A 256 -16.42 -4.94 -18.20
CA GLN A 256 -16.88 -3.56 -18.07
C GLN A 256 -16.92 -3.12 -16.62
N LEU A 257 -17.15 -4.07 -15.70
CA LEU A 257 -17.18 -3.83 -14.26
C LEU A 257 -16.04 -4.61 -13.59
N ILE A 258 -15.27 -3.93 -12.77
CA ILE A 258 -14.23 -4.51 -11.94
C ILE A 258 -14.55 -4.14 -10.50
N ILE A 259 -14.75 -5.14 -9.66
CA ILE A 259 -15.02 -4.98 -8.23
C ILE A 259 -13.75 -5.38 -7.50
N ILE A 260 -13.18 -4.46 -6.73
CA ILE A 260 -12.06 -4.69 -5.83
C ILE A 260 -12.66 -4.79 -4.43
N ASP A 261 -12.82 -6.00 -3.95
CA ASP A 261 -13.37 -6.28 -2.63
C ASP A 261 -12.28 -6.14 -1.57
N MET A 262 -12.48 -5.18 -0.67
CA MET A 262 -11.56 -4.79 0.39
C MET A 262 -12.17 -4.98 1.78
N ASN A 263 -13.28 -5.73 1.89
CA ASN A 263 -14.01 -5.89 3.15
C ASN A 263 -13.18 -6.58 4.27
N SER A 264 -12.22 -7.42 3.88
CA SER A 264 -11.41 -8.20 4.83
C SER A 264 -10.15 -7.51 5.32
N VAL A 265 -9.85 -6.27 4.85
CA VAL A 265 -8.59 -5.60 5.16
C VAL A 265 -8.76 -4.32 5.97
N GLU A 266 -7.71 -3.92 6.67
CA GLU A 266 -7.68 -2.72 7.51
C GLU A 266 -7.75 -1.43 6.67
N ASP A 267 -8.20 -0.33 7.26
CA ASP A 267 -8.35 0.98 6.60
C ASP A 267 -7.08 1.47 5.91
N GLU A 268 -5.92 1.22 6.50
CA GLU A 268 -4.62 1.60 5.93
C GLU A 268 -4.34 0.87 4.60
N VAL A 269 -4.78 -0.38 4.49
CA VAL A 269 -4.67 -1.16 3.25
C VAL A 269 -5.67 -0.67 2.21
N VAL A 270 -6.89 -0.33 2.63
CA VAL A 270 -7.91 0.27 1.75
C VAL A 270 -7.38 1.57 1.14
N GLU A 271 -6.85 2.46 1.98
CA GLU A 271 -6.27 3.74 1.55
C GLU A 271 -5.11 3.52 0.56
N LEU A 272 -4.19 2.60 0.87
CA LEU A 272 -3.06 2.27 0.01
C LEU A 272 -3.52 1.76 -1.35
N VAL A 273 -4.34 0.69 -1.38
CA VAL A 273 -4.75 0.04 -2.63
C VAL A 273 -5.55 1.00 -3.51
N ALA A 274 -6.48 1.74 -2.92
CA ALA A 274 -7.29 2.71 -3.65
C ALA A 274 -6.42 3.83 -4.26
N SER A 275 -5.48 4.40 -3.50
CA SER A 275 -4.59 5.45 -3.99
C SER A 275 -3.63 4.97 -5.07
N VAL A 276 -3.02 3.79 -4.90
CA VAL A 276 -2.09 3.20 -5.89
C VAL A 276 -2.82 2.92 -7.21
N LEU A 277 -3.98 2.26 -7.16
CA LEU A 277 -4.74 1.93 -8.37
C LEU A 277 -5.27 3.19 -9.07
N ALA A 278 -5.74 4.19 -8.32
CA ALA A 278 -6.16 5.48 -8.85
C ALA A 278 -4.99 6.21 -9.53
N ARG A 279 -3.82 6.27 -8.88
CA ARG A 279 -2.60 6.88 -9.43
C ARG A 279 -2.13 6.18 -10.70
N MET A 280 -2.07 4.84 -10.68
CA MET A 280 -1.68 4.04 -11.84
C MET A 280 -2.64 4.25 -13.01
N SER A 281 -3.95 4.24 -12.74
CA SER A 281 -4.99 4.49 -13.74
C SER A 281 -4.83 5.89 -14.36
N PHE A 282 -4.62 6.91 -13.52
CA PHE A 282 -4.40 8.28 -13.99
C PHE A 282 -3.13 8.40 -14.83
N ARG A 283 -2.04 7.77 -14.41
CA ARG A 283 -0.77 7.78 -15.15
C ARG A 283 -0.91 7.10 -16.52
N LEU A 284 -1.54 5.92 -16.58
CA LEU A 284 -1.78 5.19 -17.82
C LEU A 284 -2.62 6.01 -18.80
N LEU A 285 -3.77 6.51 -18.34
CA LEU A 285 -4.69 7.26 -19.19
C LEU A 285 -4.12 8.61 -19.64
N ARG A 286 -3.25 9.21 -18.83
CA ARG A 286 -2.53 10.45 -19.22
C ARG A 286 -1.51 10.22 -20.32
N GLN A 287 -0.93 9.02 -20.39
CA GLN A 287 0.05 8.64 -21.43
C GLN A 287 -0.62 8.06 -22.68
N ALA A 288 -1.92 7.74 -22.62
CA ALA A 288 -2.64 7.17 -23.74
C ALA A 288 -2.70 8.14 -24.94
N ASP A 289 -2.45 7.60 -26.13
CA ASP A 289 -2.59 8.30 -27.40
C ASP A 289 -3.44 7.46 -28.37
N PRO A 290 -4.54 7.97 -28.92
CA PRO A 290 -5.15 9.27 -28.60
C PRO A 290 -5.81 9.31 -27.22
N ARG A 291 -5.80 10.48 -26.61
CA ARG A 291 -6.38 10.71 -25.28
C ARG A 291 -7.89 10.48 -25.26
N ASN A 292 -8.41 10.13 -24.08
CA ASN A 292 -9.85 10.04 -23.80
C ASN A 292 -10.59 8.99 -24.65
N ARG A 293 -9.89 7.98 -25.18
CA ARG A 293 -10.48 6.88 -25.95
C ARG A 293 -10.95 5.71 -25.08
N PHE A 294 -10.46 5.62 -23.86
CA PHE A 294 -10.80 4.59 -22.92
C PHE A 294 -11.28 5.20 -21.59
N PRO A 295 -12.56 5.57 -21.49
CA PRO A 295 -13.07 6.17 -20.26
C PRO A 295 -13.13 5.16 -19.12
N VAL A 296 -12.61 5.55 -17.96
CA VAL A 296 -12.63 4.78 -16.73
C VAL A 296 -13.35 5.57 -15.65
N HIS A 297 -14.29 4.94 -14.95
CA HIS A 297 -14.93 5.47 -13.77
C HIS A 297 -14.41 4.74 -12.54
N LEU A 298 -13.92 5.49 -11.55
CA LEU A 298 -13.61 4.98 -10.23
C LEU A 298 -14.78 5.29 -9.32
N LEU A 299 -15.47 4.25 -8.86
CA LEU A 299 -16.50 4.35 -7.84
C LEU A 299 -15.83 4.14 -6.48
N LEU A 300 -15.90 5.16 -5.64
CA LEU A 300 -15.30 5.25 -4.33
C LEU A 300 -16.40 5.08 -3.29
N GLU A 301 -16.56 3.85 -2.76
CA GLU A 301 -17.49 3.58 -1.69
C GLU A 301 -16.89 3.97 -0.34
N GLU A 302 -17.73 4.47 0.58
CA GLU A 302 -17.31 4.99 1.88
C GLU A 302 -16.05 5.88 1.77
N ALA A 303 -16.09 6.77 0.78
CA ALA A 303 -14.93 7.54 0.33
C ALA A 303 -14.27 8.38 1.44
N HIS A 304 -14.97 8.66 2.55
CA HIS A 304 -14.41 9.33 3.71
C HIS A 304 -13.25 8.56 4.36
N ARG A 305 -13.15 7.24 4.12
CA ARG A 305 -12.04 6.40 4.64
C ARG A 305 -10.69 6.70 3.95
N TYR A 306 -10.70 7.22 2.72
CA TYR A 306 -9.46 7.45 1.94
C TYR A 306 -9.44 8.75 1.12
N VAL A 307 -10.53 9.51 1.09
CA VAL A 307 -10.61 10.86 0.51
C VAL A 307 -10.95 11.87 1.61
N ALA A 308 -10.23 11.81 2.72
CA ALA A 308 -10.52 12.59 3.92
C ALA A 308 -10.20 14.10 3.76
N SER A 309 -10.92 14.95 4.50
CA SER A 309 -10.70 16.41 4.56
C SER A 309 -9.46 16.78 5.37
N THR A 310 -9.08 15.94 6.33
CA THR A 310 -7.88 16.12 7.15
C THR A 310 -6.82 15.13 6.72
N PRO A 311 -5.60 15.59 6.44
CA PRO A 311 -4.50 14.69 6.12
C PRO A 311 -4.30 13.65 7.22
N SER A 312 -3.99 12.42 6.84
CA SER A 312 -3.49 11.40 7.76
C SER A 312 -2.31 11.96 8.56
N ARG A 313 -2.10 11.45 9.79
CA ARG A 313 -0.92 11.80 10.62
C ARG A 313 0.42 11.43 9.96
N TYR A 314 0.37 10.63 8.93
CA TYR A 314 1.53 10.17 8.16
C TYR A 314 1.70 11.07 6.93
N ALA A 315 2.94 11.24 6.47
CA ALA A 315 3.37 12.24 5.47
C ALA A 315 2.66 12.15 4.10
N ILE A 316 1.82 11.14 3.90
CA ILE A 316 1.12 10.92 2.65
C ILE A 316 -0.36 11.13 2.84
N ASP A 317 -0.83 11.96 2.00
CA ASP A 317 -2.20 12.29 1.82
C ASP A 317 -2.68 11.56 0.55
N ALA A 318 -3.21 10.35 0.72
CA ALA A 318 -3.81 9.59 -0.38
C ALA A 318 -4.90 10.40 -1.07
N SER A 319 -5.54 11.33 -0.35
CA SER A 319 -6.54 12.24 -0.88
C SER A 319 -6.00 13.11 -2.03
N ARG A 320 -4.71 13.44 -2.04
CA ARG A 320 -4.07 14.22 -3.11
C ARG A 320 -4.19 13.58 -4.49
N VAL A 321 -4.13 12.25 -4.56
CA VAL A 321 -4.31 11.53 -5.83
C VAL A 321 -5.71 11.77 -6.36
N PHE A 322 -6.72 11.61 -5.49
CA PHE A 322 -8.13 11.81 -5.84
C PHE A 322 -8.45 13.28 -6.14
N GLU A 323 -7.88 14.21 -5.38
CA GLU A 323 -8.01 15.65 -5.67
C GLU A 323 -7.46 16.03 -7.04
N ARG A 324 -6.31 15.44 -7.42
CA ARG A 324 -5.73 15.65 -8.73
C ARG A 324 -6.61 15.06 -9.83
N ILE A 325 -7.14 13.85 -9.62
CA ILE A 325 -8.06 13.22 -10.57
C ILE A 325 -9.33 14.05 -10.69
N ALA A 326 -9.89 14.54 -9.60
CA ALA A 326 -11.07 15.39 -9.61
C ALA A 326 -10.85 16.66 -10.47
N LYS A 327 -9.68 17.31 -10.35
CA LYS A 327 -9.32 18.52 -11.11
C LYS A 327 -9.00 18.26 -12.58
N GLU A 328 -8.32 17.18 -12.89
CA GLU A 328 -7.68 16.98 -14.21
C GLU A 328 -8.18 15.72 -14.94
N GLY A 329 -8.75 14.75 -14.24
CA GLY A 329 -9.05 13.41 -14.76
C GLY A 329 -9.92 13.41 -16.02
N ARG A 330 -10.90 14.31 -16.09
CA ARG A 330 -11.81 14.46 -17.25
C ARG A 330 -11.05 14.64 -18.58
N LYS A 331 -9.90 15.32 -18.56
CA LYS A 331 -9.09 15.55 -19.76
C LYS A 331 -8.50 14.27 -20.34
N TYR A 332 -8.41 13.24 -19.52
CA TYR A 332 -7.78 11.96 -19.84
C TYR A 332 -8.77 10.79 -19.82
N GLY A 333 -10.06 11.06 -19.60
CA GLY A 333 -11.09 10.03 -19.53
C GLY A 333 -11.18 9.31 -18.18
N LEU A 334 -10.66 9.89 -17.10
CA LEU A 334 -10.79 9.34 -15.76
C LEU A 334 -11.80 10.15 -14.94
N PHE A 335 -12.80 9.47 -14.42
CA PHE A 335 -13.92 10.08 -13.70
C PHE A 335 -14.05 9.47 -12.31
N LEU A 336 -14.52 10.28 -11.35
CA LEU A 336 -14.83 9.83 -9.99
C LEU A 336 -16.34 9.80 -9.77
N LEU A 337 -16.79 8.74 -9.11
CA LEU A 337 -18.10 8.67 -8.47
C LEU A 337 -17.84 8.43 -6.98
N VAL A 338 -18.19 9.39 -6.15
CA VAL A 338 -17.87 9.40 -4.72
C VAL A 338 -19.13 9.12 -3.94
N ALA A 339 -19.15 8.03 -3.18
CA ALA A 339 -20.24 7.67 -2.28
C ALA A 339 -19.75 7.72 -0.83
N SER A 340 -20.51 8.39 0.03
CA SER A 340 -20.18 8.49 1.45
C SER A 340 -21.43 8.82 2.28
N GLN A 341 -21.48 8.28 3.50
CA GLN A 341 -22.46 8.62 4.51
C GLN A 341 -22.05 9.85 5.34
N ARG A 342 -20.79 10.31 5.19
CA ARG A 342 -20.18 11.40 5.98
C ARG A 342 -19.57 12.49 5.08
N PRO A 343 -20.38 13.28 4.39
CA PRO A 343 -19.86 14.29 3.48
C PRO A 343 -19.00 15.37 4.15
N SER A 344 -19.17 15.64 5.44
CA SER A 344 -18.32 16.58 6.19
C SER A 344 -16.88 16.13 6.37
N GLU A 345 -16.63 14.83 6.31
CA GLU A 345 -15.30 14.24 6.43
C GLU A 345 -14.56 14.19 5.08
N LEU A 346 -15.25 14.41 3.95
CA LEU A 346 -14.66 14.35 2.62
C LEU A 346 -13.84 15.60 2.27
N SER A 347 -12.82 15.42 1.42
CA SER A 347 -12.03 16.52 0.85
C SER A 347 -12.92 17.53 0.16
N LYS A 348 -12.84 18.80 0.61
CA LYS A 348 -13.55 19.93 0.00
C LYS A 348 -13.14 20.12 -1.46
N THR A 349 -11.89 19.82 -1.78
CA THR A 349 -11.38 19.90 -3.14
C THR A 349 -12.10 18.92 -4.05
N VAL A 350 -12.25 17.66 -3.64
CA VAL A 350 -12.95 16.64 -4.44
C VAL A 350 -14.42 16.99 -4.60
N LEU A 351 -15.12 17.34 -3.52
CA LEU A 351 -16.53 17.69 -3.56
C LEU A 351 -16.82 18.91 -4.45
N SER A 352 -15.95 19.95 -4.40
CA SER A 352 -16.13 21.15 -5.23
C SER A 352 -15.95 20.90 -6.73
N GLN A 353 -15.34 19.79 -7.13
CA GLN A 353 -15.20 19.38 -8.53
C GLN A 353 -16.31 18.44 -9.00
N CYS A 354 -17.20 18.00 -8.11
CA CYS A 354 -18.36 17.20 -8.49
C CYS A 354 -19.36 18.06 -9.29
N SER A 355 -19.71 17.58 -10.47
CA SER A 355 -20.67 18.27 -11.35
C SER A 355 -22.12 17.93 -11.01
N ASN A 356 -22.35 16.79 -10.37
CA ASN A 356 -23.68 16.28 -10.03
C ASN A 356 -23.69 15.72 -8.62
N PHE A 357 -24.81 15.90 -7.95
CA PHE A 357 -25.05 15.42 -6.59
C PHE A 357 -26.34 14.64 -6.54
N VAL A 358 -26.31 13.47 -5.91
CA VAL A 358 -27.47 12.66 -5.55
C VAL A 358 -27.41 12.50 -4.04
N ILE A 359 -28.33 13.14 -3.32
CA ILE A 359 -28.29 13.22 -1.86
C ILE A 359 -29.54 12.58 -1.30
N HIS A 360 -29.36 11.51 -0.53
CA HIS A 360 -30.41 10.92 0.30
C HIS A 360 -30.65 11.74 1.57
N ARG A 361 -31.48 11.25 2.48
CA ARG A 361 -31.77 11.94 3.73
C ARG A 361 -30.51 12.14 4.56
N ILE A 362 -30.23 13.39 4.90
CA ILE A 362 -29.16 13.80 5.81
C ILE A 362 -29.78 14.52 7.00
N GLN A 363 -29.44 14.08 8.22
CA GLN A 363 -29.98 14.66 9.46
C GLN A 363 -28.90 15.41 10.26
N ASN A 364 -27.61 15.07 10.09
CA ASN A 364 -26.52 15.73 10.78
C ASN A 364 -26.36 17.19 10.31
N PRO A 365 -26.40 18.20 11.23
CA PRO A 365 -26.25 19.60 10.87
C PRO A 365 -24.89 19.94 10.23
N ASP A 366 -23.80 19.27 10.65
CA ASP A 366 -22.47 19.51 10.13
C ASP A 366 -22.38 19.08 8.65
N ASP A 367 -22.94 17.91 8.33
CA ASP A 367 -23.03 17.43 6.95
C ASP A 367 -23.87 18.36 6.07
N LEU A 368 -25.01 18.83 6.58
CA LEU A 368 -25.85 19.80 5.85
C LEU A 368 -25.12 21.12 5.63
N SER A 369 -24.41 21.62 6.63
CA SER A 369 -23.60 22.82 6.52
C SER A 369 -22.49 22.66 5.49
N HIS A 370 -21.84 21.50 5.47
CA HIS A 370 -20.79 21.19 4.51
C HIS A 370 -21.30 21.14 3.08
N ILE A 371 -22.42 20.44 2.83
CA ILE A 371 -23.07 20.41 1.51
C ILE A 371 -23.45 21.82 1.07
N ARG A 372 -24.04 22.64 1.96
CA ARG A 372 -24.37 24.03 1.66
C ARG A 372 -23.16 24.83 1.19
N GLN A 373 -22.02 24.69 1.85
CA GLN A 373 -20.79 25.39 1.47
C GLN A 373 -20.28 24.94 0.10
N MET A 374 -20.44 23.66 -0.23
CA MET A 374 -19.94 23.10 -1.51
C MET A 374 -20.89 23.34 -2.68
N THR A 375 -22.16 23.69 -2.41
CA THR A 375 -23.19 23.86 -3.43
C THR A 375 -23.88 25.22 -3.33
N PRO A 376 -23.14 26.35 -3.44
CA PRO A 376 -23.68 27.68 -3.24
C PRO A 376 -24.76 28.09 -4.28
N PHE A 377 -24.87 27.34 -5.36
CA PHE A 377 -25.87 27.54 -6.43
C PHE A 377 -27.24 26.91 -6.10
N ILE A 378 -27.37 26.19 -5.00
CA ILE A 378 -28.63 25.59 -4.55
C ILE A 378 -29.28 26.48 -3.48
N SER A 379 -30.58 26.74 -3.64
CA SER A 379 -31.30 27.54 -2.66
C SER A 379 -31.44 26.83 -1.31
N ASP A 380 -31.39 27.59 -0.23
CA ASP A 380 -31.60 27.09 1.13
C ASP A 380 -32.95 26.36 1.31
N ALA A 381 -33.96 26.75 0.59
CA ALA A 381 -35.27 26.11 0.61
C ALA A 381 -35.23 24.67 0.10
N VAL A 382 -34.36 24.35 -0.85
CA VAL A 382 -34.16 23.00 -1.36
C VAL A 382 -33.38 22.16 -0.37
N LEU A 383 -32.31 22.71 0.21
CA LEU A 383 -31.46 21.97 1.18
C LEU A 383 -32.21 21.67 2.49
N LYS A 384 -33.12 22.55 2.94
CA LYS A 384 -33.97 22.33 4.11
C LYS A 384 -34.91 21.11 4.00
N ARG A 385 -35.11 20.58 2.79
CA ARG A 385 -35.93 19.37 2.58
C ARG A 385 -35.14 18.07 2.85
N LEU A 386 -33.82 18.10 2.83
CA LEU A 386 -32.97 16.90 2.98
C LEU A 386 -33.26 16.11 4.28
N PRO A 387 -33.42 16.73 5.48
CA PRO A 387 -33.71 15.99 6.70
C PRO A 387 -35.07 15.26 6.70
N SER A 388 -36.03 15.76 5.90
CA SER A 388 -37.39 15.24 5.82
C SER A 388 -37.63 14.28 4.67
N LEU A 389 -36.61 13.94 3.87
CA LEU A 389 -36.77 12.99 2.75
C LEU A 389 -37.20 11.62 3.28
N PRO A 390 -38.24 11.00 2.67
CA PRO A 390 -38.62 9.61 3.01
C PRO A 390 -37.51 8.62 2.64
N LYS A 391 -37.59 7.40 3.20
CA LYS A 391 -36.73 6.29 2.74
C LYS A 391 -36.83 6.13 1.20
N GLN A 392 -35.75 5.71 0.57
CA GLN A 392 -35.62 5.51 -0.88
C GLN A 392 -35.78 6.79 -1.73
N HIS A 393 -35.89 7.97 -1.13
CA HIS A 393 -35.93 9.21 -1.90
C HIS A 393 -34.56 9.90 -1.90
N ALA A 394 -34.25 10.53 -3.01
CA ALA A 394 -33.03 11.32 -3.20
C ALA A 394 -33.36 12.65 -3.87
N LEU A 395 -32.57 13.66 -3.55
CA LEU A 395 -32.52 14.92 -4.25
C LEU A 395 -31.35 14.88 -5.24
N VAL A 396 -31.62 15.13 -6.52
CA VAL A 396 -30.60 15.26 -7.55
C VAL A 396 -30.51 16.69 -8.04
N PHE A 397 -29.28 17.18 -8.23
CA PHE A 397 -28.99 18.46 -8.83
C PHE A 397 -27.60 18.49 -9.44
N GLY A 398 -27.34 19.45 -10.30
CA GLY A 398 -26.09 19.60 -11.05
C GLY A 398 -26.34 19.67 -12.54
N THR A 399 -25.31 19.34 -13.33
CA THR A 399 -25.37 19.49 -14.80
C THR A 399 -26.21 18.42 -15.51
N SER A 400 -26.54 17.32 -14.80
CA SER A 400 -27.36 16.22 -15.35
C SER A 400 -28.86 16.49 -15.35
N VAL A 401 -29.33 17.51 -14.63
CA VAL A 401 -30.75 17.89 -14.51
C VAL A 401 -30.91 19.38 -14.64
N ASN A 402 -32.00 19.81 -15.27
CA ASN A 402 -32.29 21.24 -15.47
C ASN A 402 -32.65 21.95 -14.16
N LEU A 403 -33.31 21.25 -13.25
CA LEU A 403 -33.75 21.76 -11.94
C LEU A 403 -33.51 20.72 -10.85
N PRO A 404 -33.22 21.16 -9.62
CA PRO A 404 -33.14 20.26 -8.47
C PRO A 404 -34.46 19.47 -8.36
N THR A 405 -34.35 18.15 -8.43
CA THR A 405 -35.50 17.24 -8.49
C THR A 405 -35.42 16.18 -7.43
N THR A 406 -36.53 15.92 -6.75
CA THR A 406 -36.64 14.79 -5.81
C THR A 406 -37.31 13.64 -6.52
N PHE A 407 -36.76 12.44 -6.36
CA PHE A 407 -37.29 11.22 -6.97
C PHE A 407 -37.19 10.04 -5.99
N LYS A 408 -38.00 9.01 -6.23
CA LYS A 408 -37.93 7.75 -5.51
C LYS A 408 -36.99 6.80 -6.27
N VAL A 409 -35.99 6.28 -5.60
CA VAL A 409 -35.08 5.26 -6.15
C VAL A 409 -35.83 3.92 -6.22
N ARG A 410 -35.66 3.17 -7.29
CA ARG A 410 -36.19 1.81 -7.41
C ARG A 410 -35.46 0.88 -6.44
N ASP A 411 -36.15 -0.19 -6.05
CA ASP A 411 -35.49 -1.28 -5.34
C ASP A 411 -34.40 -1.88 -6.25
N ALA A 412 -33.27 -2.22 -5.67
CA ALA A 412 -32.20 -2.88 -6.40
C ALA A 412 -32.61 -4.31 -6.77
N ASP A 413 -32.36 -4.71 -8.01
CA ASP A 413 -32.59 -6.06 -8.48
C ASP A 413 -31.44 -6.45 -9.43
N PRO A 414 -30.59 -7.40 -9.06
CA PRO A 414 -30.50 -8.12 -7.78
C PRO A 414 -30.13 -7.24 -6.58
N LEU A 415 -30.56 -7.67 -5.38
CA LEU A 415 -30.22 -6.98 -4.13
C LEU A 415 -28.74 -7.09 -3.80
N PRO A 416 -28.09 -6.02 -3.36
CA PRO A 416 -26.74 -6.07 -2.81
C PRO A 416 -26.68 -6.90 -1.51
N ALA A 417 -25.49 -7.23 -1.03
CA ALA A 417 -25.29 -7.97 0.23
C ALA A 417 -25.28 -7.00 1.44
N SER A 418 -26.29 -6.12 1.53
CA SER A 418 -26.41 -5.07 2.55
C SER A 418 -27.74 -5.16 3.30
N ASP A 419 -28.06 -6.35 3.78
CA ASP A 419 -29.31 -6.55 4.52
C ASP A 419 -29.21 -5.99 5.94
N ASP A 420 -30.15 -5.11 6.30
CA ASP A 420 -30.37 -4.74 7.71
C ASP A 420 -30.71 -5.99 8.51
N ALA A 421 -30.15 -6.11 9.73
CA ALA A 421 -30.48 -7.20 10.62
C ALA A 421 -32.00 -7.22 10.88
N ARG A 422 -32.65 -8.32 10.54
CA ARG A 422 -34.09 -8.52 10.81
C ARG A 422 -34.32 -8.83 12.28
N ILE A 423 -34.06 -7.85 13.12
CA ILE A 423 -34.09 -7.99 14.60
C ILE A 423 -35.42 -8.59 15.07
N ARG A 424 -36.56 -8.10 14.50
CA ARG A 424 -37.89 -8.60 14.88
C ARG A 424 -38.06 -10.08 14.55
N ASP A 425 -37.59 -10.53 13.38
CA ASP A 425 -37.76 -11.90 12.92
C ASP A 425 -36.76 -12.84 13.59
N LEU A 426 -35.57 -12.37 13.95
CA LEU A 426 -34.52 -13.18 14.54
C LEU A 426 -34.62 -13.26 16.08
N TRP A 427 -35.05 -12.20 16.75
CA TRP A 427 -35.12 -12.18 18.22
C TRP A 427 -36.39 -12.84 18.78
N PHE A 428 -37.47 -12.83 18.02
CA PHE A 428 -38.78 -13.33 18.49
C PHE A 428 -39.18 -14.65 17.86
N HIS A 429 -38.42 -15.20 16.92
CA HIS A 429 -38.60 -16.51 16.36
C HIS A 429 -37.56 -17.51 16.86
N GLU A 430 -38.08 -18.65 17.33
CA GLU A 430 -37.45 -19.85 17.87
C GLU A 430 -35.91 -19.89 18.00
N GLN A 431 -35.45 -20.20 19.20
CA GLN A 431 -34.04 -20.24 19.65
C GLN A 431 -33.10 -21.12 18.83
N GLY A 432 -33.59 -21.97 17.94
CA GLY A 432 -32.76 -22.85 17.11
C GLY A 432 -32.09 -22.19 15.88
N ARG A 433 -32.64 -21.08 15.35
CA ARG A 433 -32.10 -20.46 14.13
C ARG A 433 -30.87 -19.58 14.34
N ALA A 434 -30.78 -18.91 15.47
CA ALA A 434 -29.62 -18.07 15.80
C ALA A 434 -28.34 -18.92 15.96
N ALA A 435 -28.47 -20.10 16.57
CA ALA A 435 -27.33 -21.01 16.73
C ALA A 435 -26.85 -21.59 15.38
N GLN A 436 -27.75 -21.85 14.43
CA GLN A 436 -27.38 -22.35 13.10
C GLN A 436 -26.63 -21.31 12.26
N VAL A 437 -26.96 -20.03 12.38
CA VAL A 437 -26.24 -18.96 11.68
C VAL A 437 -24.84 -18.75 12.27
N LEU A 438 -24.69 -18.85 13.59
CA LEU A 438 -23.37 -18.74 14.25
C LEU A 438 -22.49 -19.99 14.02
N ILE A 439 -23.08 -21.17 13.87
CA ILE A 439 -22.36 -22.42 13.56
C ILE A 439 -21.95 -22.48 12.09
N GLY A 440 -22.62 -21.75 11.21
CA GLY A 440 -22.27 -21.64 9.78
C GLY A 440 -21.11 -20.68 9.50
N VAL A 441 -20.69 -19.88 10.46
CA VAL A 441 -19.38 -19.18 10.41
C VAL A 441 -18.30 -20.24 10.58
N ALA A 442 -17.36 -20.33 9.62
CA ALA A 442 -16.29 -21.31 9.58
C ALA A 442 -15.74 -21.60 10.98
N PRO A 443 -15.54 -22.87 11.36
CA PRO A 443 -15.16 -23.19 12.71
C PRO A 443 -13.89 -22.42 13.04
N ILE A 444 -13.98 -21.56 14.06
CA ILE A 444 -12.81 -21.17 14.84
C ILE A 444 -12.19 -22.52 15.19
N GLN A 445 -11.02 -22.82 14.62
CA GLN A 445 -10.28 -24.04 15.01
C GLN A 445 -10.28 -24.02 16.53
N GLN A 446 -10.97 -24.95 17.13
CA GLN A 446 -10.92 -25.15 18.56
C GLN A 446 -9.44 -25.39 18.87
N ALA A 447 -8.75 -24.36 19.33
CA ALA A 447 -7.60 -24.54 20.18
C ALA A 447 -8.09 -25.52 21.24
N GLY A 448 -7.46 -26.70 21.34
CA GLY A 448 -7.91 -27.85 22.04
C GLY A 448 -8.57 -27.49 23.38
N ALA A 449 -9.70 -28.11 23.65
CA ALA A 449 -10.33 -28.08 24.93
C ALA A 449 -9.36 -28.66 25.98
N GLY A 450 -8.61 -27.79 26.58
CA GLY A 450 -7.66 -28.04 27.64
C GLY A 450 -7.37 -26.70 28.29
N ASP A 451 -7.96 -26.50 29.46
CA ASP A 451 -7.55 -25.52 30.45
C ASP A 451 -7.81 -24.04 30.20
N VAL A 452 -9.06 -23.63 30.32
CA VAL A 452 -9.36 -22.31 30.85
C VAL A 452 -10.54 -22.44 31.83
N PHE A 453 -10.27 -22.95 33.04
CA PHE A 453 -11.00 -22.75 34.31
C PHE A 453 -10.50 -23.80 35.29
N ASP A 454 -9.37 -23.53 35.94
CA ASP A 454 -9.08 -23.82 37.35
C ASP A 454 -8.38 -22.61 37.97
#